data_7aa336f50b481ec23bbb554a29153a5c
#
_entry.id   7aa336f50b481ec23bbb554a29153a5c
#
_cell.length_a   1.000
_cell.length_b   1.000
_cell.length_c   1.000
_cell.angle_alpha   90.00
_cell.angle_beta   90.00
_cell.angle_gamma   90.00
#
_symmetry.space_group_name_H-M   'P 1'
#
loop_
_entity.id
_entity.type
_entity.pdbx_description
1 polymer ?
#
loop_
_entity_poly.entity_id
_entity_poly.type
_entity_poly.pdbx_seq_one_letter_code
_entity_poly.pdbx_strand_id
1 'polypeptide(L)'
;MKIMERDIEVMGWILEQKFMTEQQVRKIFWKDITEDSREAYKRLYELQKEGYLKTSKKRIYRHALYLVTRKGVNQLRAFSRNRGLGELADADYSNYKHDIAVTDLRVLLHDWGYVDWVSERVLARRNDLRRIPDGMIYHRGKYFAIEYEATQKSKDRYREIFYNYELDNQVDEVIYIVDTPELVEKLRQEAATCNKLHFVPLAELQKNQVNAHLSGLFDECSLHEILEVR
;
A
#
# COMPACT_ATOMS: atom_id res chain seq x y z
N MET A 1 30.45 3.16 4.11
CA MET A 1 29.57 3.40 2.94
C MET A 1 28.97 4.80 3.02
N LYS A 2 28.87 5.54 1.89
CA LYS A 2 28.16 6.83 1.83
C LYS A 2 26.67 6.55 1.58
N ILE A 3 25.78 7.09 2.40
CA ILE A 3 24.33 7.05 2.21
C ILE A 3 23.96 8.07 1.13
N MET A 4 23.18 7.64 0.14
CA MET A 4 22.65 8.44 -0.96
C MET A 4 21.19 8.79 -0.70
N GLU A 5 20.65 9.78 -1.41
CA GLU A 5 19.25 10.16 -1.31
C GLU A 5 18.32 8.99 -1.62
N ARG A 6 18.58 8.21 -2.67
CA ARG A 6 17.84 6.98 -2.99
C ARG A 6 17.78 6.00 -1.81
N ASP A 7 18.83 5.87 -1.02
CA ASP A 7 18.82 4.96 0.15
C ASP A 7 17.85 5.44 1.22
N ILE A 8 17.75 6.75 1.40
CA ILE A 8 16.79 7.38 2.32
C ILE A 8 15.36 7.09 1.84
N GLU A 9 15.10 7.23 0.54
CA GLU A 9 13.78 6.92 -0.04
C GLU A 9 13.45 5.44 0.09
N VAL A 10 14.37 4.53 -0.28
CA VAL A 10 14.20 3.07 -0.13
C VAL A 10 13.88 2.71 1.32
N MET A 11 14.66 3.20 2.28
CA MET A 11 14.40 2.95 3.69
C MET A 11 13.07 3.55 4.15
N GLY A 12 12.69 4.72 3.65
CA GLY A 12 11.41 5.36 3.94
C GLY A 12 10.22 4.48 3.51
N TRP A 13 10.26 3.99 2.28
CA TRP A 13 9.24 3.09 1.75
C TRP A 13 9.16 1.78 2.54
N ILE A 14 10.31 1.13 2.80
CA ILE A 14 10.36 -0.09 3.61
C ILE A 14 9.79 0.16 5.02
N LEU A 15 10.11 1.29 5.65
CA LEU A 15 9.61 1.62 6.97
C LEU A 15 8.09 1.80 6.98
N GLU A 16 7.54 2.50 5.99
CA GLU A 16 6.11 2.75 5.87
C GLU A 16 5.32 1.48 5.55
N GLN A 17 5.83 0.62 4.67
CA GLN A 17 5.18 -0.63 4.24
C GLN A 17 5.45 -1.83 5.15
N LYS A 18 6.03 -1.59 6.35
CA LYS A 18 6.44 -2.63 7.30
C LYS A 18 7.69 -3.38 6.82
N PHE A 19 7.69 -3.87 5.58
CA PHE A 19 8.79 -4.51 4.86
C PHE A 19 8.56 -4.39 3.34
N MET A 20 9.61 -4.67 2.57
CA MET A 20 9.53 -4.84 1.12
C MET A 20 10.41 -5.98 0.65
N THR A 21 10.05 -6.58 -0.46
CA THR A 21 10.90 -7.53 -1.21
C THR A 21 11.89 -6.77 -2.09
N GLU A 22 12.98 -7.42 -2.49
CA GLU A 22 13.92 -6.83 -3.47
C GLU A 22 13.23 -6.50 -4.79
N GLN A 23 12.29 -7.33 -5.24
CA GLN A 23 11.54 -7.07 -6.47
C GLN A 23 10.68 -5.79 -6.39
N GLN A 24 10.02 -5.55 -5.27
CA GLN A 24 9.25 -4.31 -5.05
C GLN A 24 10.15 -3.09 -5.03
N VAL A 25 11.29 -3.16 -4.32
CA VAL A 25 12.28 -2.08 -4.29
C VAL A 25 12.83 -1.81 -5.69
N ARG A 26 13.15 -2.85 -6.46
CA ARG A 26 13.67 -2.72 -7.82
C ARG A 26 12.68 -2.02 -8.75
N LYS A 27 11.42 -2.39 -8.72
CA LYS A 27 10.36 -1.81 -9.56
C LYS A 27 10.25 -0.28 -9.39
N ILE A 28 10.53 0.26 -8.22
CA ILE A 28 10.43 1.70 -7.96
C ILE A 28 11.75 2.42 -8.18
N PHE A 29 12.83 1.91 -7.60
CA PHE A 29 14.08 2.66 -7.49
C PHE A 29 15.14 2.28 -8.54
N TRP A 30 14.91 1.17 -9.28
CA TRP A 30 15.78 0.66 -10.34
C TRP A 30 14.99 0.23 -11.59
N LYS A 31 13.84 0.85 -11.87
CA LYS A 31 12.95 0.49 -12.98
C LYS A 31 13.61 0.61 -14.37
N ASP A 32 14.51 1.55 -14.54
CA ASP A 32 15.19 1.82 -15.81
C ASP A 32 16.38 0.89 -16.07
N ILE A 33 16.65 -0.04 -15.17
CA ILE A 33 17.76 -0.99 -15.25
C ILE A 33 17.22 -2.36 -15.65
N THR A 34 17.95 -3.07 -16.53
CA THR A 34 17.53 -4.40 -17.03
C THR A 34 17.18 -5.37 -15.92
N GLU A 35 16.22 -6.27 -16.18
CA GLU A 35 15.73 -7.23 -15.19
C GLU A 35 16.81 -8.13 -14.60
N ASP A 36 17.86 -8.43 -15.36
CA ASP A 36 19.01 -9.24 -14.93
C ASP A 36 20.02 -8.48 -14.06
N SER A 37 19.85 -7.18 -13.89
CA SER A 37 20.74 -6.37 -13.07
C SER A 37 20.60 -6.71 -11.59
N ARG A 38 21.73 -6.91 -10.93
CA ARG A 38 21.80 -7.15 -9.47
C ARG A 38 22.03 -5.87 -8.66
N GLU A 39 21.86 -4.69 -9.23
CA GLU A 39 22.20 -3.45 -8.55
C GLU A 39 21.33 -3.20 -7.30
N ALA A 40 20.02 -3.39 -7.40
CA ALA A 40 19.12 -3.29 -6.25
C ALA A 40 19.52 -4.28 -5.15
N TYR A 41 19.76 -5.55 -5.51
CA TYR A 41 20.21 -6.57 -4.57
C TYR A 41 21.53 -6.18 -3.89
N LYS A 42 22.54 -5.77 -4.67
CA LYS A 42 23.85 -5.35 -4.14
C LYS A 42 23.68 -4.20 -3.14
N ARG A 43 22.84 -3.21 -3.50
CA ARG A 43 22.63 -2.05 -2.63
C ARG A 43 21.88 -2.42 -1.36
N LEU A 44 20.84 -3.24 -1.43
CA LEU A 44 20.14 -3.75 -0.25
C LEU A 44 21.07 -4.57 0.65
N TYR A 45 21.94 -5.39 0.06
CA TYR A 45 22.95 -6.15 0.80
C TYR A 45 23.96 -5.23 1.52
N GLU A 46 24.45 -4.18 0.85
CA GLU A 46 25.31 -3.18 1.49
C GLU A 46 24.64 -2.48 2.66
N LEU A 47 23.37 -2.03 2.49
CA LEU A 47 22.57 -1.42 3.55
C LEU A 47 22.37 -2.38 4.72
N GLN A 48 22.17 -3.67 4.44
CA GLN A 48 22.06 -4.70 5.48
C GLN A 48 23.40 -4.92 6.19
N LYS A 49 24.52 -5.04 5.45
CA LYS A 49 25.86 -5.21 6.01
C LYS A 49 26.24 -4.05 6.94
N GLU A 50 25.88 -2.84 6.56
CA GLU A 50 26.08 -1.63 7.35
C GLU A 50 25.07 -1.47 8.50
N GLY A 51 24.11 -2.36 8.61
CA GLY A 51 23.12 -2.42 9.69
C GLY A 51 21.98 -1.40 9.59
N TYR A 52 21.72 -0.81 8.41
CA TYR A 52 20.55 0.04 8.18
C TYR A 52 19.29 -0.77 7.90
N LEU A 53 19.45 -1.93 7.23
CA LEU A 53 18.40 -2.90 6.97
C LEU A 53 18.69 -4.22 7.69
N LYS A 54 17.67 -5.02 7.85
CA LYS A 54 17.71 -6.44 8.23
C LYS A 54 16.74 -7.22 7.38
N THR A 55 16.92 -8.54 7.29
CA THR A 55 15.91 -9.42 6.72
C THR A 55 15.08 -10.06 7.83
N SER A 56 13.82 -10.41 7.53
CA SER A 56 12.97 -11.20 8.41
C SER A 56 13.65 -12.52 8.80
N LYS A 57 13.47 -12.92 10.04
CA LYS A 57 14.10 -14.14 10.60
C LYS A 57 13.55 -15.44 10.00
N LYS A 58 12.26 -15.46 9.66
CA LYS A 58 11.61 -16.63 9.05
C LYS A 58 11.61 -16.50 7.54
N ARG A 59 12.04 -17.53 6.85
CA ARG A 59 11.88 -17.68 5.40
C ARG A 59 10.52 -18.33 5.10
N ILE A 60 9.44 -17.58 5.34
CA ILE A 60 8.08 -18.06 5.05
C ILE A 60 7.72 -17.73 3.60
N TYR A 61 8.33 -16.70 3.06
CA TYR A 61 8.11 -16.26 1.70
C TYR A 61 9.29 -16.61 0.79
N ARG A 62 9.01 -16.75 -0.52
CA ARG A 62 10.02 -17.12 -1.53
C ARG A 62 11.19 -16.15 -1.62
N HIS A 63 10.95 -14.88 -1.29
CA HIS A 63 11.92 -13.79 -1.32
C HIS A 63 12.21 -13.26 0.09
N ALA A 64 13.41 -12.69 0.28
CA ALA A 64 13.74 -12.01 1.53
C ALA A 64 12.84 -10.79 1.74
N LEU A 65 12.34 -10.63 2.97
CA LEU A 65 11.60 -9.45 3.41
C LEU A 65 12.58 -8.51 4.13
N TYR A 66 12.82 -7.34 3.56
CA TYR A 66 13.71 -6.33 4.13
C TYR A 66 12.96 -5.42 5.08
N LEU A 67 13.52 -5.19 6.27
CA LEU A 67 12.99 -4.30 7.30
C LEU A 67 14.04 -3.24 7.65
N VAL A 68 13.59 -2.06 8.05
CA VAL A 68 14.47 -1.01 8.56
C VAL A 68 14.84 -1.28 10.01
N THR A 69 16.13 -1.19 10.34
CA THR A 69 16.62 -1.32 11.71
C THR A 69 16.52 0.00 12.48
N ARG A 70 16.81 -0.02 13.78
CA ARG A 70 16.91 1.19 14.60
C ARG A 70 17.91 2.20 14.04
N LYS A 71 19.05 1.73 13.51
CA LYS A 71 20.05 2.59 12.86
C LYS A 71 19.46 3.25 11.61
N GLY A 72 18.73 2.49 10.78
CA GLY A 72 18.03 3.04 9.61
C GLY A 72 16.96 4.06 9.98
N VAL A 73 16.14 3.78 11.00
CA VAL A 73 15.13 4.75 11.50
C VAL A 73 15.79 6.03 11.99
N ASN A 74 16.92 5.95 12.73
CA ASN A 74 17.65 7.14 13.17
C ASN A 74 18.21 7.94 11.99
N GLN A 75 18.68 7.26 10.93
CA GLN A 75 19.10 7.91 9.69
C GLN A 75 17.93 8.65 9.03
N LEU A 76 16.77 8.00 8.89
CA LEU A 76 15.56 8.63 8.35
C LEU A 76 15.11 9.83 9.17
N ARG A 77 15.21 9.74 10.50
CA ARG A 77 14.87 10.85 11.42
C ARG A 77 15.75 12.07 11.20
N ALA A 78 17.06 11.86 10.96
CA ALA A 78 17.99 12.95 10.67
C ALA A 78 17.62 13.73 9.39
N PHE A 79 16.89 13.10 8.46
CA PHE A 79 16.35 13.72 7.24
C PHE A 79 14.86 14.07 7.34
N SER A 80 14.24 13.97 8.52
CA SER A 80 12.79 14.18 8.74
C SER A 80 11.89 13.28 7.88
N ARG A 81 12.39 12.08 7.50
CA ARG A 81 11.71 11.13 6.60
C ARG A 81 11.12 9.91 7.31
N ASN A 82 11.18 9.83 8.64
CA ASN A 82 10.65 8.68 9.38
C ASN A 82 9.15 8.75 9.68
N ARG A 83 8.47 9.86 9.38
CA ARG A 83 7.03 10.10 9.64
C ARG A 83 6.58 9.71 11.06
N GLY A 84 7.47 9.84 12.04
CA GLY A 84 7.22 9.44 13.43
C GLY A 84 7.22 7.92 13.66
N LEU A 85 7.51 7.11 12.65
CA LEU A 85 7.53 5.65 12.76
C LEU A 85 8.80 5.16 13.42
N GLY A 86 8.68 4.03 14.15
CA GLY A 86 9.78 3.27 14.72
C GLY A 86 10.07 1.98 13.95
N GLU A 87 11.17 1.31 14.30
CA GLU A 87 11.51 0.00 13.78
C GLU A 87 10.47 -1.06 14.16
N LEU A 88 10.35 -2.10 13.35
CA LEU A 88 9.62 -3.31 13.68
C LEU A 88 10.60 -4.41 14.11
N ALA A 89 10.20 -5.23 15.10
CA ALA A 89 11.00 -6.34 15.55
C ALA A 89 11.19 -7.39 14.44
N ASP A 90 10.11 -7.72 13.73
CA ASP A 90 10.09 -8.61 12.56
C ASP A 90 8.82 -8.36 11.73
N ALA A 91 8.66 -9.06 10.59
CA ALA A 91 7.42 -9.08 9.83
C ALA A 91 6.32 -9.83 10.60
N ASP A 92 5.07 -9.39 10.46
CA ASP A 92 3.91 -10.15 10.95
C ASP A 92 3.59 -11.28 9.98
N TYR A 93 3.86 -12.52 10.42
CA TYR A 93 3.69 -13.70 9.59
C TYR A 93 2.23 -14.14 9.39
N SER A 94 1.31 -13.59 10.14
CA SER A 94 -0.13 -13.83 9.94
C SER A 94 -0.68 -13.02 8.76
N ASN A 95 -0.11 -11.81 8.54
CA ASN A 95 -0.62 -10.86 7.55
C ASN A 95 0.34 -10.58 6.38
N TYR A 96 1.51 -11.25 6.31
CA TYR A 96 2.56 -10.91 5.34
C TYR A 96 2.11 -10.94 3.87
N LYS A 97 1.17 -11.84 3.49
CA LYS A 97 0.64 -11.89 2.12
C LYS A 97 -0.18 -10.66 1.78
N HIS A 98 -1.01 -10.22 2.72
CA HIS A 98 -1.76 -8.99 2.60
C HIS A 98 -0.82 -7.78 2.50
N ASP A 99 0.17 -7.67 3.39
CA ASP A 99 1.14 -6.58 3.39
C ASP A 99 1.97 -6.52 2.07
N ILE A 100 2.30 -7.69 1.48
CA ILE A 100 2.93 -7.76 0.16
C ILE A 100 2.00 -7.21 -0.92
N ALA A 101 0.75 -7.64 -0.95
CA ALA A 101 -0.22 -7.21 -1.94
C ALA A 101 -0.50 -5.71 -1.85
N VAL A 102 -0.67 -5.17 -0.65
CA VAL A 102 -0.82 -3.72 -0.42
C VAL A 102 0.42 -2.95 -0.90
N THR A 103 1.62 -3.49 -0.68
CA THR A 103 2.85 -2.88 -1.20
C THR A 103 2.90 -2.94 -2.74
N ASP A 104 2.48 -4.05 -3.36
CA ASP A 104 2.40 -4.16 -4.83
C ASP A 104 1.39 -3.17 -5.42
N LEU A 105 0.26 -2.94 -4.74
CA LEU A 105 -0.71 -1.92 -5.13
C LEU A 105 -0.12 -0.51 -5.05
N ARG A 106 0.60 -0.19 -3.97
CA ARG A 106 1.31 1.09 -3.86
C ARG A 106 2.31 1.28 -5.00
N VAL A 107 3.10 0.24 -5.33
CA VAL A 107 4.04 0.26 -6.46
C VAL A 107 3.31 0.54 -7.76
N LEU A 108 2.22 -0.16 -8.03
CA LEU A 108 1.41 -0.03 -9.22
C LEU A 108 0.84 1.40 -9.37
N LEU A 109 0.24 1.92 -8.32
CA LEU A 109 -0.35 3.26 -8.31
C LEU A 109 0.73 4.35 -8.44
N HIS A 110 1.89 4.16 -7.83
CA HIS A 110 3.03 5.06 -7.98
C HIS A 110 3.53 5.12 -9.43
N ASP A 111 3.60 3.97 -10.13
CA ASP A 111 4.00 3.91 -11.54
C ASP A 111 3.01 4.64 -12.46
N TRP A 112 1.76 4.75 -12.06
CA TRP A 112 0.73 5.54 -12.78
C TRP A 112 0.72 7.02 -12.38
N GLY A 113 1.61 7.46 -11.48
CA GLY A 113 1.77 8.86 -11.08
C GLY A 113 1.05 9.25 -9.79
N TYR A 114 0.38 8.33 -9.10
CA TYR A 114 -0.27 8.59 -7.81
C TYR A 114 0.73 8.44 -6.65
N VAL A 115 1.54 9.46 -6.46
CA VAL A 115 2.73 9.41 -5.58
C VAL A 115 2.46 9.77 -4.12
N ASP A 116 1.36 10.49 -3.83
CA ASP A 116 1.03 10.97 -2.49
C ASP A 116 0.32 9.89 -1.64
N TRP A 117 1.00 8.75 -1.50
CA TRP A 117 0.53 7.63 -0.69
C TRP A 117 0.87 7.82 0.78
N VAL A 118 -0.11 7.59 1.65
CA VAL A 118 0.06 7.50 3.11
C VAL A 118 -0.27 6.06 3.55
N SER A 119 0.69 5.37 4.15
CA SER A 119 0.51 3.97 4.56
C SER A 119 -0.35 3.82 5.82
N GLU A 120 -0.96 2.63 5.99
CA GLU A 120 -1.68 2.24 7.22
C GLU A 120 -0.91 2.61 8.49
N ARG A 121 0.41 2.34 8.53
CA ARG A 121 1.26 2.66 9.70
C ARG A 121 1.30 4.14 10.05
N VAL A 122 1.27 5.01 9.06
CA VAL A 122 1.24 6.47 9.27
C VAL A 122 -0.18 6.89 9.67
N LEU A 123 -1.20 6.36 8.97
CA LEU A 123 -2.62 6.63 9.24
C LEU A 123 -3.03 6.20 10.64
N ALA A 124 -2.52 5.06 11.13
CA ALA A 124 -2.78 4.58 12.49
C ALA A 124 -2.33 5.52 13.62
N ARG A 125 -1.56 6.57 13.29
CA ARG A 125 -1.18 7.61 14.25
C ARG A 125 -2.14 8.81 14.25
N ARG A 126 -3.09 8.84 13.34
CA ARG A 126 -4.14 9.85 13.26
C ARG A 126 -5.30 9.43 14.16
N ASN A 127 -5.96 10.42 14.77
CA ASN A 127 -7.12 10.19 15.64
C ASN A 127 -8.43 10.67 15.00
N ASP A 128 -8.37 11.14 13.74
CA ASP A 128 -9.47 11.76 13.02
C ASP A 128 -10.14 10.83 12.00
N LEU A 129 -9.59 9.63 11.78
CA LEU A 129 -10.17 8.61 10.92
C LEU A 129 -11.06 7.67 11.73
N ARG A 130 -12.26 7.39 11.24
CA ARG A 130 -13.17 6.37 11.83
C ARG A 130 -12.68 4.96 11.54
N ARG A 131 -12.04 4.78 10.39
CA ARG A 131 -11.39 3.54 9.99
C ARG A 131 -10.02 3.85 9.40
N ILE A 132 -9.06 3.00 9.70
CA ILE A 132 -7.71 3.07 9.13
C ILE A 132 -7.70 2.15 7.90
N PRO A 133 -7.56 2.71 6.67
CA PRO A 133 -7.42 1.92 5.45
C PRO A 133 -6.01 1.35 5.31
N ASP A 134 -5.81 0.40 4.39
CA ASP A 134 -4.51 -0.16 4.05
C ASP A 134 -3.54 0.89 3.47
N GLY A 135 -4.11 1.90 2.81
CA GLY A 135 -3.42 3.10 2.35
C GLY A 135 -4.38 4.22 2.01
N MET A 136 -3.84 5.41 1.84
CA MET A 136 -4.61 6.57 1.41
C MET A 136 -3.80 7.36 0.39
N ILE A 137 -4.46 7.82 -0.67
CA ILE A 137 -3.88 8.70 -1.67
C ILE A 137 -4.53 10.07 -1.52
N TYR A 138 -3.71 11.12 -1.52
CA TYR A 138 -4.21 12.49 -1.73
C TYR A 138 -3.98 12.87 -3.18
N HIS A 139 -5.06 13.19 -3.90
CA HIS A 139 -4.98 13.60 -5.29
C HIS A 139 -6.05 14.64 -5.62
N ARG A 140 -5.65 15.75 -6.23
CA ARG A 140 -6.54 16.85 -6.67
C ARG A 140 -7.52 17.35 -5.61
N GLY A 141 -7.08 17.46 -4.37
CA GLY A 141 -7.89 17.98 -3.28
C GLY A 141 -8.79 16.95 -2.60
N LYS A 142 -8.74 15.67 -3.01
CA LYS A 142 -9.52 14.57 -2.45
C LYS A 142 -8.65 13.51 -1.80
N TYR A 143 -9.21 12.82 -0.81
CA TYR A 143 -8.60 11.67 -0.14
C TYR A 143 -9.29 10.37 -0.56
N PHE A 144 -8.51 9.49 -1.17
CA PHE A 144 -8.93 8.17 -1.62
C PHE A 144 -8.39 7.10 -0.68
N ALA A 145 -9.28 6.43 0.06
CA ALA A 145 -8.89 5.26 0.85
C ALA A 145 -8.72 4.05 -0.08
N ILE A 146 -7.66 3.30 0.13
CA ILE A 146 -7.36 2.07 -0.60
C ILE A 146 -7.48 0.91 0.37
N GLU A 147 -8.34 -0.04 0.06
CA GLU A 147 -8.54 -1.29 0.81
C GLU A 147 -8.26 -2.48 -0.10
N TYR A 148 -7.57 -3.47 0.43
CA TYR A 148 -7.33 -4.75 -0.24
C TYR A 148 -7.94 -5.91 0.54
N GLU A 149 -8.77 -6.70 -0.11
CA GLU A 149 -9.45 -7.83 0.50
C GLU A 149 -9.18 -9.12 -0.25
N ALA A 150 -8.29 -9.93 0.31
CA ALA A 150 -7.97 -11.25 -0.24
C ALA A 150 -8.97 -12.36 0.20
N THR A 151 -9.64 -12.17 1.34
CA THR A 151 -10.51 -13.19 1.94
C THR A 151 -11.82 -12.60 2.41
N GLN A 152 -12.90 -13.29 2.08
CA GLN A 152 -14.24 -12.85 2.46
C GLN A 152 -14.40 -12.79 4.00
N LYS A 153 -14.86 -11.65 4.52
CA LYS A 153 -15.30 -11.46 5.90
C LYS A 153 -16.79 -11.80 6.06
N SER A 154 -17.28 -11.77 7.29
CA SER A 154 -18.71 -11.87 7.55
C SER A 154 -19.46 -10.63 7.03
N LYS A 155 -20.76 -10.79 6.72
CA LYS A 155 -21.62 -9.69 6.29
C LYS A 155 -21.69 -8.55 7.31
N ASP A 156 -21.82 -8.87 8.58
CA ASP A 156 -21.89 -7.86 9.63
C ASP A 156 -20.60 -7.05 9.72
N ARG A 157 -19.43 -7.71 9.48
CA ARG A 157 -18.15 -7.02 9.46
C ARG A 157 -18.05 -6.06 8.28
N TYR A 158 -18.56 -6.42 7.10
CA TYR A 158 -18.59 -5.51 5.95
C TYR A 158 -19.52 -4.32 6.21
N ARG A 159 -20.71 -4.55 6.76
CA ARG A 159 -21.65 -3.47 7.11
C ARG A 159 -21.04 -2.48 8.08
N GLU A 160 -20.33 -2.96 9.09
CA GLU A 160 -19.58 -2.11 10.03
C GLU A 160 -18.50 -1.29 9.33
N ILE A 161 -17.71 -1.91 8.43
CA ILE A 161 -16.66 -1.25 7.67
C ILE A 161 -17.26 -0.14 6.79
N PHE A 162 -18.29 -0.46 6.02
CA PHE A 162 -18.91 0.47 5.07
C PHE A 162 -19.61 1.62 5.78
N TYR A 163 -20.30 1.34 6.89
CA TYR A 163 -20.90 2.37 7.74
C TYR A 163 -19.86 3.34 8.31
N ASN A 164 -18.68 2.86 8.71
CA ASN A 164 -17.61 3.72 9.16
C ASN A 164 -17.10 4.64 8.04
N TYR A 165 -16.96 4.14 6.80
CA TYR A 165 -16.58 4.96 5.66
C TYR A 165 -17.67 5.99 5.28
N GLU A 166 -18.93 5.61 5.31
CA GLU A 166 -20.05 6.53 5.06
C GLU A 166 -19.99 7.76 5.98
N LEU A 167 -19.71 7.54 7.26
CA LEU A 167 -19.63 8.57 8.27
C LEU A 167 -18.27 9.28 8.36
N ASP A 168 -17.26 8.83 7.62
CA ASP A 168 -15.92 9.42 7.68
C ASP A 168 -15.82 10.63 6.74
N ASN A 169 -15.69 11.83 7.32
CA ASN A 169 -15.56 13.07 6.56
C ASN A 169 -14.12 13.35 6.11
N GLN A 170 -13.15 12.50 6.47
CA GLN A 170 -11.76 12.60 6.05
C GLN A 170 -11.44 11.74 4.83
N VAL A 171 -12.43 10.99 4.32
CA VAL A 171 -12.32 10.12 3.15
C VAL A 171 -13.42 10.53 2.17
N ASP A 172 -13.02 10.92 0.97
CA ASP A 172 -13.95 11.30 -0.09
C ASP A 172 -14.44 10.07 -0.84
N GLU A 173 -13.53 9.18 -1.22
CA GLU A 173 -13.82 7.96 -1.98
C GLU A 173 -13.03 6.76 -1.44
N VAL A 174 -13.54 5.55 -1.64
CA VAL A 174 -12.90 4.30 -1.22
C VAL A 174 -12.77 3.36 -2.41
N ILE A 175 -11.55 3.02 -2.77
CA ILE A 175 -11.25 2.01 -3.80
C ILE A 175 -11.01 0.68 -3.09
N TYR A 176 -11.98 -0.23 -3.22
CA TYR A 176 -11.97 -1.53 -2.57
C TYR A 176 -11.53 -2.60 -3.57
N ILE A 177 -10.29 -3.04 -3.47
CA ILE A 177 -9.66 -3.99 -4.39
C ILE A 177 -9.81 -5.39 -3.84
N VAL A 178 -10.33 -6.31 -4.64
CA VAL A 178 -10.63 -7.69 -4.24
C VAL A 178 -9.96 -8.70 -5.17
N ASP A 179 -9.71 -9.91 -4.65
CA ASP A 179 -9.04 -10.95 -5.44
C ASP A 179 -9.92 -11.50 -6.58
N THR A 180 -11.24 -11.57 -6.39
CA THR A 180 -12.14 -12.21 -7.36
C THR A 180 -13.35 -11.35 -7.73
N PRO A 181 -13.84 -11.43 -8.99
CA PRO A 181 -15.05 -10.71 -9.41
C PRO A 181 -16.31 -11.08 -8.59
N GLU A 182 -16.43 -12.34 -8.16
CA GLU A 182 -17.58 -12.82 -7.38
C GLU A 182 -17.66 -12.12 -6.01
N LEU A 183 -16.52 -11.68 -5.49
CA LEU A 183 -16.48 -10.94 -4.23
C LEU A 183 -17.00 -9.51 -4.43
N VAL A 184 -16.79 -8.90 -5.60
CA VAL A 184 -17.33 -7.57 -5.93
C VAL A 184 -18.85 -7.54 -5.76
N GLU A 185 -19.56 -8.50 -6.38
CA GLU A 185 -21.02 -8.54 -6.34
C GLU A 185 -21.55 -8.72 -4.92
N LYS A 186 -20.90 -9.58 -4.12
CA LYS A 186 -21.26 -9.75 -2.71
C LYS A 186 -21.07 -8.48 -1.89
N LEU A 187 -19.96 -7.76 -2.11
CA LEU A 187 -19.66 -6.52 -1.39
C LEU A 187 -20.62 -5.40 -1.76
N ARG A 188 -20.97 -5.28 -3.05
CA ARG A 188 -21.99 -4.32 -3.49
C ARG A 188 -23.33 -4.51 -2.79
N GLN A 189 -23.76 -5.76 -2.60
CA GLN A 189 -25.00 -6.07 -1.86
C GLN A 189 -24.96 -5.64 -0.40
N GLU A 190 -23.80 -5.72 0.25
CA GLU A 190 -23.61 -5.30 1.64
C GLU A 190 -23.30 -3.80 1.79
N ALA A 191 -22.89 -3.14 0.71
CA ALA A 191 -22.53 -1.71 0.70
C ALA A 191 -23.75 -0.77 0.87
N ALA A 192 -24.93 -1.26 0.64
CA ALA A 192 -26.32 -0.76 0.66
C ALA A 192 -26.58 0.78 0.76
N THR A 193 -25.70 1.57 1.38
CA THR A 193 -25.90 3.01 1.61
C THR A 193 -24.66 3.87 1.35
N CYS A 194 -23.47 3.28 1.34
CA CYS A 194 -22.22 4.03 1.22
C CYS A 194 -21.85 4.32 -0.24
N ASN A 195 -22.17 5.52 -0.71
CA ASN A 195 -21.91 5.97 -2.09
C ASN A 195 -20.43 6.20 -2.43
N LYS A 196 -19.55 6.18 -1.42
CA LYS A 196 -18.11 6.41 -1.59
C LYS A 196 -17.35 5.16 -2.07
N LEU A 197 -18.01 3.98 -2.09
CA LEU A 197 -17.36 2.70 -2.33
C LEU A 197 -17.33 2.36 -3.82
N HIS A 198 -16.14 2.06 -4.32
CA HIS A 198 -15.88 1.58 -5.66
C HIS A 198 -15.11 0.28 -5.59
N PHE A 199 -15.64 -0.77 -6.19
CA PHE A 199 -15.08 -2.13 -6.12
C PHE A 199 -14.41 -2.50 -7.44
N VAL A 200 -13.23 -3.12 -7.36
CA VAL A 200 -12.50 -3.59 -8.54
C VAL A 200 -11.77 -4.89 -8.24
N PRO A 201 -11.85 -5.90 -9.12
CA PRO A 201 -11.00 -7.08 -9.04
C PRO A 201 -9.53 -6.70 -9.30
N LEU A 202 -8.60 -7.27 -8.54
CA LEU A 202 -7.16 -7.04 -8.73
C LEU A 202 -6.71 -7.37 -10.15
N ALA A 203 -7.23 -8.45 -10.74
CA ALA A 203 -6.91 -8.85 -12.11
C ALA A 203 -7.36 -7.80 -13.15
N GLU A 204 -8.52 -7.17 -12.93
CA GLU A 204 -9.02 -6.08 -13.78
C GLU A 204 -8.11 -4.86 -13.68
N LEU A 205 -7.74 -4.47 -12.46
CA LEU A 205 -6.83 -3.36 -12.20
C LEU A 205 -5.45 -3.59 -12.84
N GLN A 206 -4.89 -4.79 -12.74
CA GLN A 206 -3.60 -5.14 -13.34
C GLN A 206 -3.64 -5.14 -14.87
N LYS A 207 -4.75 -5.57 -15.48
CA LYS A 207 -4.92 -5.68 -16.93
C LYS A 207 -5.17 -4.32 -17.58
N ASN A 208 -6.10 -3.55 -17.04
CA ASN A 208 -6.63 -2.33 -17.66
C ASN A 208 -6.08 -1.04 -17.03
N GLN A 209 -5.29 -1.17 -15.96
CA GLN A 209 -4.59 -0.07 -15.29
C GLN A 209 -5.56 1.07 -14.89
N VAL A 210 -5.24 2.31 -15.24
CA VAL A 210 -6.08 3.48 -14.96
C VAL A 210 -7.45 3.43 -15.65
N ASN A 211 -7.59 2.61 -16.69
CA ASN A 211 -8.86 2.37 -17.38
C ASN A 211 -9.64 1.19 -16.78
N ALA A 212 -9.20 0.61 -15.67
CA ALA A 212 -9.92 -0.47 -15.01
C ALA A 212 -11.32 -0.02 -14.62
N HIS A 213 -12.31 -0.89 -14.89
CA HIS A 213 -13.70 -0.67 -14.53
C HIS A 213 -13.93 -0.92 -13.04
N LEU A 214 -14.44 0.10 -12.37
CA LEU A 214 -14.83 0.05 -10.97
C LEU A 214 -16.36 0.05 -10.89
N SER A 215 -16.89 -0.84 -10.07
CA SER A 215 -18.32 -0.94 -9.81
C SER A 215 -18.67 -0.19 -8.52
N GLY A 216 -19.31 0.96 -8.65
CA GLY A 216 -19.90 1.69 -7.52
C GLY A 216 -21.25 1.10 -7.11
N LEU A 217 -21.91 1.76 -6.17
CA LEU A 217 -23.26 1.34 -5.73
C LEU A 217 -24.30 1.58 -6.81
N PHE A 218 -24.23 2.72 -7.50
CA PHE A 218 -25.23 3.16 -8.49
C PHE A 218 -24.66 3.38 -9.89
N ASP A 219 -23.33 3.41 -10.04
CA ASP A 219 -22.61 3.72 -11.26
C ASP A 219 -21.47 2.75 -11.53
N GLU A 220 -21.05 2.74 -12.76
CA GLU A 220 -19.79 2.14 -13.18
C GLU A 220 -18.91 3.25 -13.75
N CYS A 221 -17.65 3.28 -13.35
CA CYS A 221 -16.69 4.29 -13.77
C CYS A 221 -15.30 3.67 -13.94
N SER A 222 -14.41 4.35 -14.60
CA SER A 222 -13.01 3.93 -14.63
C SER A 222 -12.25 4.48 -13.42
N LEU A 223 -11.13 3.84 -13.06
CA LEU A 223 -10.24 4.37 -12.04
C LEU A 223 -9.78 5.79 -12.39
N HIS A 224 -9.50 6.02 -13.68
CA HIS A 224 -9.14 7.34 -14.20
C HIS A 224 -10.22 8.39 -13.91
N GLU A 225 -11.48 8.08 -14.19
CA GLU A 225 -12.59 9.00 -13.92
C GLU A 225 -12.71 9.32 -12.44
N ILE A 226 -12.55 8.38 -11.53
CA ILE A 226 -12.59 8.63 -10.08
C ILE A 226 -11.42 9.49 -9.63
N LEU A 227 -10.21 9.19 -10.07
CA LEU A 227 -9.00 9.90 -9.65
C LEU A 227 -8.83 11.25 -10.37
N GLU A 228 -9.32 11.40 -11.60
CA GLU A 228 -9.26 12.65 -12.37
C GLU A 228 -10.41 13.62 -12.09
N VAL A 229 -11.38 13.26 -11.29
CA VAL A 229 -12.67 13.91 -11.12
C VAL A 229 -12.65 15.37 -10.72
N ARG A 230 -13.38 16.04 -11.45
CA ARG A 230 -14.68 16.72 -11.61
C ARG A 230 -14.80 17.94 -10.72
#